data_633efa9a56e976884d144434e6430eee
#
_entry.id   633efa9a56e976884d144434e6430eee
#
_cell.length_a   1.000
_cell.length_b   1.000
_cell.length_c   1.000
_cell.angle_alpha   90.00
_cell.angle_beta   90.00
_cell.angle_gamma   90.00
#
_symmetry.space_group_name_H-M   'P 1'
#
loop_
_entity.id
_entity.type
_entity.pdbx_description
1 polymer ?
#
loop_
_entity_poly.entity_id
_entity_poly.type
_entity_poly.pdbx_seq_one_letter_code
_entity_poly.pdbx_strand_id
1 'polypeptide(L)'
;MDRNIGKKDKIIVLYRAAIKVMRGCLKRIFLKEVHGMLLIGKHVQISHGKHICCGKNVKFEDYSEIHGLCSEGVNLGNYVTIGRGVMIRPSSYYGGDCGVGLTMGDHSSIGPYGYIGCSGRITIGKNVMLGPKCSLFAENHIFSAVDKSIKSQGVQQKG
;
A
#
# COMPACT_ATOMS: atom_id res chain seq x y z
N MET A 1 4.83 -19.01 -16.70
CA MET A 1 6.20 -18.55 -16.93
C MET A 1 6.53 -18.82 -18.39
N ASP A 2 6.90 -17.79 -19.13
CA ASP A 2 7.08 -17.83 -20.58
C ASP A 2 8.06 -18.95 -21.00
N ARG A 3 7.75 -19.67 -22.11
CA ARG A 3 8.58 -20.76 -22.63
C ARG A 3 9.95 -20.27 -23.15
N ASN A 4 10.04 -18.99 -23.50
CA ASN A 4 11.24 -18.37 -24.07
C ASN A 4 12.30 -17.92 -23.04
N ILE A 5 12.01 -18.03 -21.73
CA ILE A 5 12.97 -17.63 -20.70
C ILE A 5 13.99 -18.74 -20.46
N GLY A 6 15.28 -18.39 -20.55
CA GLY A 6 16.38 -19.32 -20.33
C GLY A 6 16.38 -19.96 -18.92
N LYS A 7 17.00 -21.15 -18.80
CA LYS A 7 17.05 -21.86 -17.49
C LYS A 7 17.70 -21.02 -16.38
N LYS A 8 18.76 -20.29 -16.69
CA LYS A 8 19.47 -19.40 -15.73
C LYS A 8 18.56 -18.27 -15.25
N ASP A 9 17.81 -17.64 -16.15
CA ASP A 9 16.91 -16.54 -15.77
C ASP A 9 15.74 -17.04 -14.92
N LYS A 10 15.23 -18.25 -15.22
CA LYS A 10 14.21 -18.91 -14.39
C LYS A 10 14.70 -19.10 -12.95
N ILE A 11 15.94 -19.57 -12.79
CA ILE A 11 16.54 -19.76 -11.46
C ILE A 11 16.64 -18.42 -10.72
N ILE A 12 17.08 -17.35 -11.39
CA ILE A 12 17.20 -16.01 -10.78
C ILE A 12 15.81 -15.51 -10.33
N VAL A 13 14.78 -15.67 -11.17
CA VAL A 13 13.41 -15.25 -10.84
C VAL A 13 12.89 -16.04 -9.63
N LEU A 14 13.06 -17.35 -9.59
CA LEU A 14 12.62 -18.20 -8.49
C LEU A 14 13.39 -17.88 -7.20
N TYR A 15 14.70 -17.67 -7.27
CA TYR A 15 15.51 -17.27 -6.12
C TYR A 15 15.05 -15.95 -5.52
N ARG A 16 14.82 -14.92 -6.37
CA ARG A 16 14.29 -13.64 -5.93
C ARG A 16 12.91 -13.77 -5.29
N ALA A 17 12.04 -14.59 -5.87
CA ALA A 17 10.71 -14.84 -5.32
C ALA A 17 10.81 -15.54 -3.95
N ALA A 18 11.66 -16.56 -3.81
CA ALA A 18 11.87 -17.27 -2.54
C ALA A 18 12.33 -16.33 -1.42
N ILE A 19 13.26 -15.41 -1.71
CA ILE A 19 13.70 -14.40 -0.74
C ILE A 19 12.54 -13.48 -0.32
N LYS A 20 11.69 -13.06 -1.27
CA LYS A 20 10.52 -12.22 -0.94
C LYS A 20 9.52 -12.97 -0.07
N VAL A 21 9.29 -14.25 -0.33
CA VAL A 21 8.42 -15.11 0.50
C VAL A 21 9.00 -15.27 1.90
N MET A 22 10.29 -15.54 2.03
CA MET A 22 10.95 -15.66 3.33
C MET A 22 10.79 -14.39 4.17
N ARG A 23 11.00 -13.21 3.58
CA ARG A 23 10.73 -11.93 4.26
C ARG A 23 9.26 -11.78 4.62
N GLY A 24 8.35 -12.24 3.76
CA GLY A 24 6.92 -12.26 4.02
C GLY A 24 6.57 -13.11 5.23
N CYS A 25 7.14 -14.31 5.37
CA CYS A 25 6.98 -15.17 6.54
C CYS A 25 7.41 -14.50 7.84
N LEU A 26 8.52 -13.76 7.83
CA LEU A 26 9.02 -13.03 8.99
C LEU A 26 8.16 -11.82 9.35
N LYS A 27 7.65 -11.11 8.35
CA LYS A 27 6.88 -9.87 8.57
C LYS A 27 5.40 -10.10 8.87
N ARG A 28 4.83 -11.26 8.49
CA ARG A 28 3.40 -11.54 8.68
C ARG A 28 2.94 -11.48 10.13
N ILE A 29 3.81 -11.78 11.10
CA ILE A 29 3.48 -11.76 12.54
C ILE A 29 3.17 -10.35 13.05
N PHE A 30 3.63 -9.32 12.35
CA PHE A 30 3.39 -7.92 12.69
C PHE A 30 2.11 -7.36 12.06
N LEU A 31 1.48 -8.11 11.13
CA LEU A 31 0.24 -7.72 10.48
C LEU A 31 -0.98 -8.20 11.27
N LYS A 32 -2.14 -7.59 11.02
CA LYS A 32 -3.41 -7.99 11.64
C LYS A 32 -3.83 -9.37 11.14
N GLU A 33 -3.81 -9.54 9.81
CA GLU A 33 -4.29 -10.75 9.17
C GLU A 33 -3.60 -10.98 7.82
N VAL A 34 -3.24 -12.24 7.53
CA VAL A 34 -2.64 -12.64 6.25
C VAL A 34 -3.17 -14.02 5.87
N HIS A 35 -3.97 -14.10 4.81
CA HIS A 35 -4.65 -15.33 4.40
C HIS A 35 -3.83 -16.26 3.50
N GLY A 36 -2.57 -15.97 3.22
CA GLY A 36 -1.77 -16.83 2.36
C GLY A 36 -0.34 -16.37 2.22
N MET A 37 0.20 -16.52 1.01
CA MET A 37 1.57 -16.12 0.73
C MET A 37 1.67 -14.59 0.67
N LEU A 38 2.68 -14.06 1.35
CA LEU A 38 3.04 -12.66 1.32
C LEU A 38 4.46 -12.52 0.75
N LEU A 39 4.62 -11.70 -0.27
CA LEU A 39 5.91 -11.46 -0.91
C LEU A 39 6.37 -10.04 -0.56
N ILE A 40 7.50 -9.94 0.15
CA ILE A 40 8.04 -8.64 0.59
C ILE A 40 9.40 -8.38 -0.05
N GLY A 41 9.48 -7.28 -0.77
CA GLY A 41 10.68 -6.77 -1.41
C GLY A 41 11.76 -6.28 -0.43
N LYS A 42 12.83 -5.72 -0.97
CA LYS A 42 13.87 -5.06 -0.17
C LYS A 42 13.37 -3.72 0.35
N HIS A 43 13.80 -3.36 1.55
CA HIS A 43 13.52 -2.04 2.15
C HIS A 43 12.04 -1.65 2.19
N VAL A 44 11.14 -2.64 2.25
CA VAL A 44 9.73 -2.39 2.48
C VAL A 44 9.53 -1.96 3.93
N GLN A 45 8.91 -0.80 4.10
CA GLN A 45 8.56 -0.25 5.40
C GLN A 45 7.09 -0.53 5.70
N ILE A 46 6.83 -1.14 6.84
CA ILE A 46 5.47 -1.39 7.34
C ILE A 46 5.39 -0.84 8.74
N SER A 47 4.51 0.12 8.95
CA SER A 47 4.22 0.69 10.26
C SER A 47 2.77 0.45 10.64
N HIS A 48 2.51 0.29 11.95
CA HIS A 48 1.17 0.01 12.48
C HIS A 48 0.49 -1.20 11.81
N GLY A 49 1.25 -2.27 11.59
CA GLY A 49 0.81 -3.45 10.85
C GLY A 49 -0.44 -4.13 11.41
N LYS A 50 -0.77 -3.91 12.70
CA LYS A 50 -2.00 -4.41 13.33
C LYS A 50 -3.30 -3.82 12.77
N HIS A 51 -3.21 -2.88 11.85
CA HIS A 51 -4.34 -2.35 11.08
C HIS A 51 -4.29 -2.78 9.60
N ILE A 52 -3.37 -3.70 9.22
CA ILE A 52 -3.19 -4.12 7.83
C ILE A 52 -3.64 -5.57 7.68
N CYS A 53 -4.61 -5.79 6.77
CA CYS A 53 -5.10 -7.10 6.37
C CYS A 53 -4.66 -7.39 4.93
N CYS A 54 -4.15 -8.60 4.71
CA CYS A 54 -3.72 -9.07 3.39
C CYS A 54 -4.42 -10.38 3.02
N GLY A 55 -5.00 -10.43 1.84
CA GLY A 55 -5.50 -11.65 1.24
C GLY A 55 -4.38 -12.59 0.80
N LYS A 56 -4.69 -13.49 -0.15
CA LYS A 56 -3.72 -14.46 -0.68
C LYS A 56 -2.80 -13.80 -1.71
N ASN A 57 -1.52 -14.18 -1.69
CA ASN A 57 -0.53 -13.79 -2.72
C ASN A 57 -0.38 -12.26 -2.91
N VAL A 58 -0.40 -11.51 -1.80
CA VAL A 58 -0.15 -10.07 -1.82
C VAL A 58 1.34 -9.81 -1.97
N LYS A 59 1.68 -8.80 -2.77
CA LYS A 59 3.07 -8.42 -3.07
C LYS A 59 3.31 -6.97 -2.68
N PHE A 60 4.31 -6.75 -1.84
CA PHE A 60 4.91 -5.45 -1.58
C PHE A 60 6.26 -5.42 -2.27
N GLU A 61 6.39 -4.63 -3.33
CA GLU A 61 7.62 -4.52 -4.08
C GLU A 61 8.65 -3.62 -3.36
N ASP A 62 9.90 -3.67 -3.81
CA ASP A 62 11.03 -3.00 -3.16
C ASP A 62 10.74 -1.52 -2.86
N TYR A 63 11.17 -1.04 -1.70
CA TYR A 63 11.04 0.36 -1.24
C TYR A 63 9.60 0.87 -1.09
N SER A 64 8.60 0.01 -1.11
CA SER A 64 7.23 0.44 -0.80
C SER A 64 7.07 0.73 0.69
N GLU A 65 6.18 1.67 0.99
CA GLU A 65 5.86 2.12 2.34
C GLU A 65 4.36 1.95 2.60
N ILE A 66 4.02 1.19 3.62
CA ILE A 66 2.64 0.92 4.00
C ILE A 66 2.43 1.34 5.45
N HIS A 67 1.70 2.42 5.64
CA HIS A 67 1.37 2.95 6.95
C HIS A 67 -0.07 2.57 7.32
N GLY A 68 -0.23 1.78 8.38
CA GLY A 68 -1.53 1.20 8.76
C GLY A 68 -2.35 2.00 9.76
N LEU A 69 -1.86 3.14 10.27
CA LEU A 69 -2.56 3.90 11.31
C LEU A 69 -3.79 4.62 10.75
N CYS A 70 -4.92 3.93 10.75
CA CYS A 70 -6.21 4.44 10.30
C CYS A 70 -7.36 3.65 10.94
N SER A 71 -8.53 4.26 11.01
CA SER A 71 -9.69 3.73 11.74
C SER A 71 -10.26 2.45 11.11
N GLU A 72 -10.29 2.34 9.79
CA GLU A 72 -10.80 1.17 9.07
C GLU A 72 -9.70 0.23 8.57
N GLY A 73 -8.44 0.63 8.71
CA GLY A 73 -7.29 -0.17 8.30
C GLY A 73 -6.95 -0.08 6.81
N VAL A 74 -5.90 -0.79 6.45
CA VAL A 74 -5.49 -1.03 5.07
C VAL A 74 -5.85 -2.46 4.71
N ASN A 75 -6.86 -2.64 3.88
CA ASN A 75 -7.43 -3.94 3.54
C ASN A 75 -7.12 -4.28 2.09
N LEU A 76 -6.24 -5.25 1.88
CA LEU A 76 -5.78 -5.69 0.57
C LEU A 76 -6.37 -7.06 0.25
N GLY A 77 -7.09 -7.16 -0.86
CA GLY A 77 -7.67 -8.41 -1.37
C GLY A 77 -6.63 -9.40 -1.85
N ASN A 78 -7.09 -10.43 -2.55
CA ASN A 78 -6.22 -11.47 -3.08
C ASN A 78 -5.46 -10.97 -4.32
N TYR A 79 -4.21 -11.43 -4.49
CA TYR A 79 -3.37 -11.14 -5.66
C TYR A 79 -3.13 -9.64 -5.89
N VAL A 80 -3.20 -8.84 -4.84
CA VAL A 80 -2.89 -7.42 -4.90
C VAL A 80 -1.38 -7.21 -5.02
N THR A 81 -0.99 -6.25 -5.86
CA THR A 81 0.41 -5.86 -6.01
C THR A 81 0.58 -4.37 -5.69
N ILE A 82 1.38 -4.09 -4.70
CA ILE A 82 1.85 -2.75 -4.37
C ILE A 82 3.23 -2.58 -4.99
N GLY A 83 3.32 -1.74 -6.01
CA GLY A 83 4.51 -1.55 -6.83
C GLY A 83 5.69 -0.94 -6.07
N ARG A 84 6.84 -0.96 -6.73
CA ARG A 84 8.09 -0.39 -6.17
C ARG A 84 7.91 1.07 -5.78
N GLY A 85 8.35 1.44 -4.58
CA GLY A 85 8.33 2.82 -4.10
C GLY A 85 6.93 3.42 -3.93
N VAL A 86 5.88 2.60 -3.92
CA VAL A 86 4.52 3.05 -3.62
C VAL A 86 4.44 3.45 -2.15
N MET A 87 3.77 4.56 -1.87
CA MET A 87 3.49 5.04 -0.51
C MET A 87 1.98 5.01 -0.24
N ILE A 88 1.58 4.30 0.82
CA ILE A 88 0.19 4.28 1.33
C ILE A 88 0.20 4.97 2.68
N ARG A 89 -0.41 6.16 2.75
CA ARG A 89 -0.38 7.04 3.92
C ARG A 89 -1.78 7.52 4.31
N PRO A 90 -2.38 6.93 5.33
CA PRO A 90 -3.69 7.34 5.83
C PRO A 90 -3.64 8.53 6.79
N SER A 91 -2.46 8.87 7.31
CA SER A 91 -2.27 9.98 8.26
C SER A 91 -0.85 10.54 8.17
N SER A 92 -0.65 11.69 8.80
CA SER A 92 0.68 12.27 8.97
C SER A 92 1.47 11.50 10.03
N TYR A 93 2.80 11.41 9.88
CA TYR A 93 3.68 10.76 10.89
C TYR A 93 3.78 11.49 12.22
N TYR A 94 3.50 12.78 12.23
CA TYR A 94 3.81 13.67 13.38
C TYR A 94 2.59 14.04 14.20
N GLY A 95 1.58 13.24 14.16
CA GLY A 95 0.32 13.51 14.85
C GLY A 95 -0.62 14.33 13.97
N GLY A 96 -1.86 14.14 14.19
CA GLY A 96 -2.98 14.65 13.43
C GLY A 96 -4.12 13.66 13.57
N ASP A 97 -5.22 13.94 12.92
CA ASP A 97 -6.38 13.05 12.96
C ASP A 97 -6.04 11.70 12.33
N CYS A 98 -6.52 10.65 12.95
CA CYS A 98 -6.41 9.31 12.41
C CYS A 98 -7.21 9.25 11.11
N GLY A 99 -6.55 8.84 10.02
CA GLY A 99 -7.21 8.68 8.74
C GLY A 99 -8.21 7.52 8.72
N VAL A 100 -8.99 7.43 7.65
CA VAL A 100 -9.99 6.37 7.46
C VAL A 100 -9.35 5.10 6.93
N GLY A 101 -8.69 5.15 5.77
CA GLY A 101 -7.96 4.00 5.26
C GLY A 101 -8.19 3.65 3.80
N LEU A 102 -7.69 2.45 3.43
CA LEU A 102 -7.70 1.93 2.06
C LEU A 102 -8.33 0.54 2.00
N THR A 103 -9.26 0.35 1.09
CA THR A 103 -9.72 -0.98 0.69
C THR A 103 -9.37 -1.21 -0.78
N MET A 104 -8.73 -2.35 -1.09
CA MET A 104 -8.31 -2.69 -2.44
C MET A 104 -8.77 -4.10 -2.80
N GLY A 105 -9.55 -4.21 -3.87
CA GLY A 105 -10.15 -5.46 -4.32
C GLY A 105 -9.13 -6.41 -4.97
N ASP A 106 -9.58 -7.64 -5.19
CA ASP A 106 -8.76 -8.73 -5.74
C ASP A 106 -8.18 -8.37 -7.12
N HIS A 107 -6.99 -8.91 -7.42
CA HIS A 107 -6.31 -8.78 -8.70
C HIS A 107 -6.02 -7.33 -9.12
N SER A 108 -5.94 -6.42 -8.17
CA SER A 108 -5.65 -5.01 -8.44
C SER A 108 -4.21 -4.67 -8.14
N SER A 109 -3.69 -3.62 -8.77
CA SER A 109 -2.31 -3.21 -8.62
C SER A 109 -2.13 -1.70 -8.63
N ILE A 110 -1.13 -1.24 -7.87
CA ILE A 110 -0.63 0.13 -7.92
C ILE A 110 0.75 0.08 -8.56
N GLY A 111 0.92 0.79 -9.66
CA GLY A 111 2.16 0.90 -10.40
C GLY A 111 3.29 1.56 -9.60
N PRO A 112 4.54 1.45 -10.07
CA PRO A 112 5.69 1.99 -9.34
C PRO A 112 5.56 3.48 -9.03
N TYR A 113 6.02 3.86 -7.83
CA TYR A 113 6.05 5.25 -7.35
C TYR A 113 4.66 5.91 -7.26
N GLY A 114 3.60 5.10 -7.11
CA GLY A 114 2.26 5.61 -6.81
C GLY A 114 2.16 6.15 -5.39
N TYR A 115 1.23 7.07 -5.16
CA TYR A 115 0.95 7.63 -3.85
C TYR A 115 -0.54 7.49 -3.52
N ILE A 116 -0.86 6.96 -2.35
CA ILE A 116 -2.23 6.81 -1.86
C ILE A 116 -2.37 7.53 -0.52
N GLY A 117 -2.87 8.76 -0.58
CA GLY A 117 -3.18 9.56 0.60
C GLY A 117 -4.61 9.28 1.08
N CYS A 118 -4.77 8.21 1.87
CA CYS A 118 -6.06 7.70 2.31
C CYS A 118 -6.45 8.18 3.72
N SER A 119 -6.25 9.46 3.99
CA SER A 119 -6.78 10.12 5.19
C SER A 119 -8.31 10.13 5.22
N GLY A 120 -8.98 10.37 4.09
CA GLY A 120 -10.35 9.93 3.84
C GLY A 120 -10.36 8.49 3.33
N ARG A 121 -11.57 7.92 3.14
CA ARG A 121 -11.71 6.56 2.61
C ARG A 121 -11.36 6.50 1.13
N ILE A 122 -10.48 5.55 0.75
CA ILE A 122 -10.23 5.20 -0.64
C ILE A 122 -10.62 3.74 -0.86
N THR A 123 -11.47 3.52 -1.86
CA THR A 123 -11.84 2.16 -2.30
C THR A 123 -11.42 1.96 -3.74
N ILE A 124 -10.54 0.98 -3.97
CA ILE A 124 -10.12 0.52 -5.30
C ILE A 124 -10.80 -0.83 -5.54
N GLY A 125 -11.56 -0.93 -6.64
CA GLY A 125 -12.31 -2.14 -6.99
C GLY A 125 -11.41 -3.33 -7.35
N LYS A 126 -12.03 -4.41 -7.81
CA LYS A 126 -11.31 -5.59 -8.33
C LYS A 126 -10.81 -5.35 -9.75
N ASN A 127 -9.71 -6.02 -10.12
CA ASN A 127 -9.11 -5.95 -11.47
C ASN A 127 -8.73 -4.53 -11.92
N VAL A 128 -8.41 -3.64 -10.99
CA VAL A 128 -7.96 -2.28 -11.28
C VAL A 128 -6.45 -2.25 -11.39
N MET A 129 -5.94 -1.58 -12.42
CA MET A 129 -4.52 -1.32 -12.61
C MET A 129 -4.27 0.19 -12.61
N LEU A 130 -3.68 0.71 -11.55
CA LEU A 130 -3.19 2.08 -11.50
C LEU A 130 -1.80 2.14 -12.12
N GLY A 131 -1.60 3.07 -13.07
CA GLY A 131 -0.33 3.25 -13.76
C GLY A 131 0.80 3.76 -12.85
N PRO A 132 2.04 3.80 -13.35
CA PRO A 132 3.16 4.38 -12.62
C PRO A 132 2.90 5.84 -12.23
N LYS A 133 3.38 6.24 -11.04
CA LYS A 133 3.26 7.61 -10.51
C LYS A 133 1.83 8.13 -10.36
N CYS A 134 0.82 7.25 -10.39
CA CYS A 134 -0.55 7.64 -10.09
C CYS A 134 -0.65 8.07 -8.64
N SER A 135 -1.35 9.18 -8.38
CA SER A 135 -1.59 9.68 -7.02
C SER A 135 -3.08 9.83 -6.76
N LEU A 136 -3.54 9.28 -5.63
CA LEU A 136 -4.90 9.43 -5.15
C LEU A 136 -4.87 10.14 -3.80
N PHE A 137 -5.72 11.14 -3.64
CA PHE A 137 -5.84 11.91 -2.41
C PHE A 137 -7.29 11.95 -1.96
N ALA A 138 -7.56 11.58 -0.72
CA ALA A 138 -8.88 11.65 -0.10
C ALA A 138 -9.00 12.79 0.92
N GLU A 139 -8.18 13.82 0.78
CA GLU A 139 -8.24 15.04 1.58
C GLU A 139 -7.86 16.26 0.76
N ASN A 140 -8.35 17.43 1.19
CA ASN A 140 -7.91 18.73 0.70
C ASN A 140 -7.67 19.66 1.88
N HIS A 141 -6.72 20.57 1.75
CA HIS A 141 -6.58 21.67 2.69
C HIS A 141 -7.77 22.64 2.56
N ILE A 142 -8.23 23.14 3.70
CA ILE A 142 -9.24 24.20 3.75
C ILE A 142 -8.51 25.52 3.48
N PHE A 143 -9.04 26.32 2.54
CA PHE A 143 -8.45 27.60 2.12
C PHE A 143 -9.50 28.71 1.92
N SER A 144 -10.69 28.54 2.50
CA SER A 144 -11.82 29.46 2.33
C SER A 144 -11.64 30.80 3.04
N ALA A 145 -10.92 30.84 4.15
CA ALA A 145 -10.66 32.06 4.91
C ALA A 145 -9.40 32.77 4.41
N VAL A 146 -9.56 33.94 3.80
CA VAL A 146 -8.46 34.70 3.17
C VAL A 146 -7.50 35.30 4.20
N ASP A 147 -7.99 35.57 5.40
CA ASP A 147 -7.28 36.17 6.52
C ASP A 147 -6.46 35.15 7.35
N LYS A 148 -6.55 33.87 7.02
CA LYS A 148 -5.89 32.77 7.76
C LYS A 148 -4.92 32.01 6.87
N SER A 149 -3.82 31.52 7.47
CA SER A 149 -2.93 30.62 6.76
C SER A 149 -3.64 29.30 6.43
N ILE A 150 -3.37 28.68 5.27
CA ILE A 150 -3.94 27.39 4.89
C ILE A 150 -3.68 26.34 5.99
N LYS A 151 -2.47 26.32 6.55
CA LYS A 151 -2.09 25.41 7.62
C LYS A 151 -2.99 25.53 8.86
N SER A 152 -3.43 26.74 9.23
CA SER A 152 -4.28 26.97 10.39
C SER A 152 -5.75 26.61 10.17
N GLN A 153 -6.18 26.46 8.93
CA GLN A 153 -7.56 26.09 8.58
C GLN A 153 -7.80 24.59 8.58
N GLY A 154 -6.72 23.79 8.62
CA GLY A 154 -6.84 22.33 8.67
C GLY A 154 -7.10 21.65 7.33
N VAL A 155 -7.64 20.45 7.38
CA VAL A 155 -7.92 19.62 6.22
C VAL A 155 -9.38 19.16 6.23
N GLN A 156 -9.94 18.97 5.04
CA GLN A 156 -11.23 18.35 4.85
C GLN A 156 -11.01 16.97 4.24
N GLN A 157 -11.38 15.93 4.96
CA GLN A 157 -11.38 14.56 4.45
C GLN A 157 -12.53 14.40 3.45
N LYS A 158 -12.24 13.74 2.33
CA LYS A 158 -13.21 13.37 1.28
C LYS A 158 -13.01 11.88 0.98
N GLY A 159 -14.11 11.15 0.81
CA GLY A 159 -14.05 9.72 0.53
C GLY A 159 -15.42 9.09 0.67
#